data_c21d90c0a27b0bca9734dcbad4e0a79d
#
_entry.id   c21d90c0a27b0bca9734dcbad4e0a79d
#
_cell.length_a   1.000
_cell.length_b   1.000
_cell.length_c   1.000
_cell.angle_alpha   90.00
_cell.angle_beta   90.00
_cell.angle_gamma   90.00
#
_symmetry.space_group_name_H-M   'P 1'
#
loop_
_entity.id
_entity.type
_entity.pdbx_description
1 polymer ?
#
loop_
_entity_poly.entity_id
_entity_poly.type
_entity_poly.pdbx_seq_one_letter_code
_entity_poly.pdbx_strand_id
1 'polypeptide(L)'
;MTLTVRDFRPSDARAVAELRRAAVPFLLSTPQGVAWEVATAPAAQRLRLFVAEREGRVVGAVRAVVVHDAAVPGQAAATPQVHPDHHGRGVGRALLTAAEEHLAAVGATRLHGWAVDGTGGSAFAERHGYRRTRQARFLRLDLAGAVLPQLPSDLPPGVRLHSGTEFEADPRRLFEADTEASADVPGDVTIDAMAYEDWLRHTWEHPHHDPDLTSVATVDGEIASFALAFTDGRTRYSSDMTGTRRAFRGRGLARLAKTASLHRARDAGYTEAFTGNDADNTPMLALNQAFGYRPCAAEWRYVRPLGED
;
A
#
# COMPACT_ATOMS: atom_id res chain seq x y z
N MET A 1 17.96 -30.31 4.01
CA MET A 1 17.01 -29.53 3.17
C MET A 1 17.58 -28.14 2.99
N THR A 2 18.03 -27.81 1.78
CA THR A 2 18.78 -26.57 1.51
C THR A 2 17.81 -25.42 1.29
N LEU A 3 18.03 -24.30 1.99
CA LEU A 3 17.39 -23.03 1.75
C LEU A 3 18.28 -22.22 0.79
N THR A 4 17.71 -21.72 -0.30
CA THR A 4 18.43 -20.89 -1.28
C THR A 4 17.70 -19.55 -1.41
N VAL A 5 18.45 -18.44 -1.38
CA VAL A 5 17.93 -17.10 -1.72
C VAL A 5 18.47 -16.74 -3.09
N ARG A 6 17.60 -16.29 -3.97
CA ARG A 6 17.92 -15.88 -5.34
C ARG A 6 17.05 -14.72 -5.80
N ASP A 7 17.44 -14.11 -6.89
CA ASP A 7 16.59 -13.12 -7.56
C ASP A 7 15.27 -13.72 -8.03
N PHE A 8 14.24 -12.88 -7.97
CA PHE A 8 12.94 -13.15 -8.55
C PHE A 8 13.04 -13.38 -10.07
N ARG A 9 12.20 -14.26 -10.57
CA ARG A 9 11.98 -14.48 -12.00
C ARG A 9 10.49 -14.24 -12.30
N PRO A 10 10.11 -13.80 -13.50
CA PRO A 10 8.70 -13.60 -13.86
C PRO A 10 7.79 -14.80 -13.55
N SER A 11 8.33 -16.01 -13.67
CA SER A 11 7.62 -17.26 -13.32
C SER A 11 7.28 -17.39 -11.83
N ASP A 12 7.95 -16.64 -10.95
CA ASP A 12 7.70 -16.68 -9.49
C ASP A 12 6.49 -15.80 -9.08
N ALA A 13 5.99 -14.93 -9.99
CA ALA A 13 4.97 -13.93 -9.66
C ALA A 13 3.74 -14.51 -8.97
N ARG A 14 3.27 -15.67 -9.44
CA ARG A 14 2.14 -16.39 -8.84
C ARG A 14 2.45 -16.86 -7.41
N ALA A 15 3.59 -17.51 -7.23
CA ALA A 15 4.00 -18.04 -5.93
C ALA A 15 4.25 -16.91 -4.92
N VAL A 16 4.86 -15.79 -5.35
CA VAL A 16 5.06 -14.60 -4.51
C VAL A 16 3.72 -13.97 -4.13
N ALA A 17 2.77 -13.85 -5.07
CA ALA A 17 1.45 -13.31 -4.75
C ALA A 17 0.68 -14.20 -3.76
N GLU A 18 0.73 -15.53 -3.90
CA GLU A 18 0.12 -16.48 -2.98
C GLU A 18 0.76 -16.41 -1.59
N LEU A 19 2.09 -16.35 -1.54
CA LEU A 19 2.85 -16.15 -0.30
C LEU A 19 2.48 -14.83 0.41
N ARG A 20 2.43 -13.71 -0.33
CA ARG A 20 2.05 -12.40 0.22
C ARG A 20 0.64 -12.44 0.82
N ARG A 21 -0.31 -13.08 0.14
CA ARG A 21 -1.68 -13.26 0.66
C ARG A 21 -1.75 -14.11 1.92
N ALA A 22 -0.86 -15.08 2.07
CA ALA A 22 -0.77 -15.89 3.29
C ALA A 22 -0.10 -15.11 4.44
N ALA A 23 0.93 -14.32 4.15
CA ALA A 23 1.70 -13.60 5.16
C ALA A 23 1.01 -12.29 5.61
N VAL A 24 0.36 -11.57 4.69
CA VAL A 24 -0.29 -10.26 4.92
C VAL A 24 -1.66 -10.21 4.26
N PRO A 25 -2.64 -10.98 4.79
CA PRO A 25 -3.94 -11.21 4.14
C PRO A 25 -4.81 -9.95 4.02
N PHE A 26 -4.45 -8.86 4.63
CA PHE A 26 -5.15 -7.58 4.58
C PHE A 26 -4.64 -6.66 3.46
N LEU A 27 -3.59 -7.05 2.74
CA LEU A 27 -3.09 -6.34 1.55
C LEU A 27 -3.52 -7.06 0.27
N LEU A 28 -3.70 -6.29 -0.80
CA LEU A 28 -3.92 -6.86 -2.13
C LEU A 28 -2.60 -7.40 -2.68
N SER A 29 -2.65 -8.57 -3.28
CA SER A 29 -1.53 -9.14 -4.02
C SER A 29 -2.03 -10.05 -5.12
N THR A 30 -1.67 -9.76 -6.37
CA THR A 30 -1.96 -10.59 -7.54
C THR A 30 -0.66 -10.88 -8.31
N PRO A 31 -0.61 -11.95 -9.10
CA PRO A 31 0.56 -12.22 -9.94
C PRO A 31 0.90 -11.06 -10.88
N GLN A 32 -0.13 -10.39 -11.42
CA GLN A 32 0.03 -9.24 -12.30
C GLN A 32 0.66 -8.05 -11.55
N GLY A 33 0.18 -7.75 -10.34
CA GLY A 33 0.74 -6.68 -9.50
C GLY A 33 2.20 -6.93 -9.13
N VAL A 34 2.56 -8.18 -8.77
CA VAL A 34 3.95 -8.56 -8.48
C VAL A 34 4.85 -8.40 -9.71
N ALA A 35 4.40 -8.85 -10.87
CA ALA A 35 5.15 -8.71 -12.12
C ALA A 35 5.32 -7.25 -12.52
N TRP A 36 4.25 -6.46 -12.40
CA TRP A 36 4.24 -5.02 -12.67
C TRP A 36 5.23 -4.26 -11.79
N GLU A 37 5.19 -4.50 -10.48
CA GLU A 37 6.09 -3.89 -9.50
C GLU A 37 7.56 -4.02 -9.91
N VAL A 38 7.97 -5.21 -10.37
CA VAL A 38 9.36 -5.46 -10.78
C VAL A 38 9.66 -4.88 -12.16
N ALA A 39 8.72 -4.99 -13.11
CA ALA A 39 8.94 -4.57 -14.49
C ALA A 39 8.98 -3.05 -14.66
N THR A 40 8.26 -2.30 -13.82
CA THR A 40 8.09 -0.85 -13.96
C THR A 40 8.86 -0.04 -12.92
N ALA A 41 9.60 -0.70 -12.01
CA ALA A 41 10.37 0.00 -10.98
C ALA A 41 11.33 1.02 -11.60
N PRO A 42 11.32 2.29 -11.16
CA PRO A 42 12.31 3.27 -11.59
C PRO A 42 13.72 2.80 -11.28
N ALA A 43 14.65 3.03 -12.18
CA ALA A 43 16.06 2.63 -11.98
C ALA A 43 16.67 3.23 -10.69
N ALA A 44 16.20 4.40 -10.27
CA ALA A 44 16.63 5.06 -9.04
C ALA A 44 16.23 4.28 -7.77
N GLN A 45 15.17 3.49 -7.80
CA GLN A 45 14.77 2.62 -6.68
C GLN A 45 15.76 1.49 -6.43
N ARG A 46 16.66 1.18 -7.37
CA ARG A 46 17.58 0.02 -7.24
C ARG A 46 16.88 -1.25 -6.76
N LEU A 47 15.61 -1.43 -7.19
CA LEU A 47 14.76 -2.52 -6.72
C LEU A 47 15.40 -3.88 -7.03
N ARG A 48 15.45 -4.73 -6.00
CA ARG A 48 15.57 -6.18 -6.16
C ARG A 48 14.47 -6.88 -5.37
N LEU A 49 13.83 -7.83 -6.00
CA LEU A 49 12.92 -8.75 -5.33
C LEU A 49 13.64 -10.10 -5.21
N PHE A 50 13.96 -10.49 -3.97
CA PHE A 50 14.54 -11.79 -3.69
C PHE A 50 13.45 -12.78 -3.29
N VAL A 51 13.64 -14.03 -3.68
CA VAL A 51 12.82 -15.16 -3.24
C VAL A 51 13.67 -16.19 -2.50
N ALA A 52 13.10 -16.72 -1.43
CA ALA A 52 13.65 -17.85 -0.71
C ALA A 52 12.96 -19.12 -1.17
N GLU A 53 13.74 -20.06 -1.64
CA GLU A 53 13.28 -21.35 -2.16
C GLU A 53 13.72 -22.50 -1.27
N ARG A 54 12.80 -23.42 -1.02
CA ARG A 54 13.06 -24.69 -0.33
C ARG A 54 12.33 -25.80 -1.10
N GLU A 55 13.08 -26.83 -1.48
CA GLU A 55 12.52 -27.98 -2.22
C GLU A 55 11.76 -27.57 -3.49
N GLY A 56 12.28 -26.61 -4.23
CA GLY A 56 11.66 -26.11 -5.45
C GLY A 56 10.41 -25.23 -5.25
N ARG A 57 10.10 -24.85 -3.99
CA ARG A 57 8.94 -23.99 -3.69
C ARG A 57 9.39 -22.66 -3.10
N VAL A 58 8.78 -21.57 -3.55
CA VAL A 58 8.96 -20.24 -2.95
C VAL A 58 8.27 -20.25 -1.59
N VAL A 59 9.06 -20.04 -0.52
CA VAL A 59 8.61 -20.05 0.87
C VAL A 59 8.76 -18.70 1.57
N GLY A 60 9.40 -17.74 0.89
CA GLY A 60 9.57 -16.38 1.38
C GLY A 60 9.97 -15.45 0.24
N ALA A 61 9.76 -14.16 0.41
CA ALA A 61 10.20 -13.12 -0.50
C ALA A 61 10.52 -11.82 0.26
N VAL A 62 11.40 -11.00 -0.30
CA VAL A 62 11.68 -9.66 0.20
C VAL A 62 11.90 -8.70 -0.96
N ARG A 63 11.16 -7.61 -0.98
CA ARG A 63 11.39 -6.46 -1.84
C ARG A 63 12.39 -5.54 -1.16
N ALA A 64 13.52 -5.29 -1.78
CA ALA A 64 14.57 -4.39 -1.32
C ALA A 64 14.63 -3.18 -2.26
N VAL A 65 14.43 -1.97 -1.73
CA VAL A 65 14.35 -0.73 -2.53
C VAL A 65 14.99 0.45 -1.84
N VAL A 66 15.61 1.33 -2.61
CA VAL A 66 15.95 2.68 -2.18
C VAL A 66 14.70 3.57 -2.29
N VAL A 67 14.40 4.34 -1.26
CA VAL A 67 13.36 5.38 -1.27
C VAL A 67 14.00 6.62 -1.90
N HIS A 68 14.01 6.65 -3.23
CA HIS A 68 14.79 7.60 -4.02
C HIS A 68 14.24 9.03 -4.01
N ASP A 69 12.96 9.18 -3.66
CA ASP A 69 12.21 10.43 -3.48
C ASP A 69 12.18 10.91 -2.02
N ALA A 70 12.96 10.27 -1.13
CA ALA A 70 13.09 10.72 0.24
C ALA A 70 13.86 12.05 0.33
N ALA A 71 13.34 13.00 1.11
CA ALA A 71 13.99 14.29 1.38
C ALA A 71 15.40 14.14 1.98
N VAL A 72 15.65 13.05 2.71
CA VAL A 72 16.97 12.70 3.23
C VAL A 72 17.49 11.49 2.46
N PRO A 73 18.59 11.61 1.70
CA PRO A 73 19.15 10.50 0.95
C PRO A 73 19.53 9.29 1.81
N GLY A 74 19.67 8.13 1.18
CA GLY A 74 20.10 6.90 1.84
C GLY A 74 18.98 6.13 2.57
N GLN A 75 17.72 6.58 2.46
CA GLN A 75 16.58 5.81 2.97
C GLN A 75 16.30 4.61 2.07
N ALA A 76 16.04 3.47 2.67
CA ALA A 76 15.70 2.23 1.96
C ALA A 76 14.61 1.47 2.71
N ALA A 77 13.95 0.54 2.03
CA ALA A 77 12.92 -0.29 2.63
C ALA A 77 13.09 -1.76 2.25
N ALA A 78 12.94 -2.64 3.24
CA ALA A 78 12.86 -4.09 3.03
C ALA A 78 12.05 -4.74 4.16
N THR A 79 11.11 -5.60 3.77
CA THR A 79 10.29 -6.37 4.70
C THR A 79 10.24 -7.82 4.23
N PRO A 80 10.98 -8.74 4.85
CA PRO A 80 10.89 -10.15 4.54
C PRO A 80 9.47 -10.67 4.85
N GLN A 81 8.84 -11.27 3.86
CA GLN A 81 7.58 -11.97 3.99
C GLN A 81 7.84 -13.47 3.87
N VAL A 82 7.42 -14.22 4.86
CA VAL A 82 7.63 -15.67 4.93
C VAL A 82 6.29 -16.35 5.08
N HIS A 83 6.08 -17.43 4.32
CA HIS A 83 4.86 -18.22 4.46
C HIS A 83 4.73 -18.71 5.92
N PRO A 84 3.56 -18.62 6.56
CA PRO A 84 3.38 -18.99 7.97
C PRO A 84 3.94 -20.36 8.33
N ASP A 85 3.73 -21.38 7.49
CA ASP A 85 4.22 -22.74 7.70
C ASP A 85 5.75 -22.86 7.70
N HIS A 86 6.47 -21.82 7.31
CA HIS A 86 7.93 -21.79 7.23
C HIS A 86 8.58 -20.81 8.23
N HIS A 87 7.78 -20.26 9.16
CA HIS A 87 8.30 -19.43 10.24
C HIS A 87 9.27 -20.21 11.15
N GLY A 88 10.21 -19.52 11.79
CA GLY A 88 11.19 -20.13 12.71
C GLY A 88 12.24 -21.03 12.07
N ARG A 89 12.33 -21.08 10.72
CA ARG A 89 13.24 -21.97 9.97
C ARG A 89 14.37 -21.22 9.25
N GLY A 90 14.71 -20.00 9.69
CA GLY A 90 15.81 -19.20 9.15
C GLY A 90 15.51 -18.44 7.85
N VAL A 91 14.33 -18.62 7.25
CA VAL A 91 13.96 -18.00 5.95
C VAL A 91 14.01 -16.48 6.03
N GLY A 92 13.39 -15.89 7.05
CA GLY A 92 13.34 -14.43 7.22
C GLY A 92 14.75 -13.83 7.37
N ARG A 93 15.64 -14.49 8.12
CA ARG A 93 17.03 -14.04 8.28
C ARG A 93 17.78 -14.06 6.95
N ALA A 94 17.70 -15.15 6.20
CA ALA A 94 18.39 -15.26 4.92
C ALA A 94 17.94 -14.19 3.92
N LEU A 95 16.62 -13.91 3.86
CA LEU A 95 16.07 -12.84 3.04
C LEU A 95 16.52 -11.46 3.49
N LEU A 96 16.51 -11.20 4.80
CA LEU A 96 16.95 -9.93 5.37
C LEU A 96 18.41 -9.66 5.06
N THR A 97 19.29 -10.65 5.27
CA THR A 97 20.72 -10.54 4.93
C THR A 97 20.93 -10.18 3.46
N ALA A 98 20.26 -10.88 2.52
CA ALA A 98 20.38 -10.57 1.11
C ALA A 98 19.88 -9.15 0.75
N ALA A 99 18.82 -8.69 1.40
CA ALA A 99 18.30 -7.34 1.21
C ALA A 99 19.27 -6.28 1.77
N GLU A 100 19.81 -6.49 2.96
CA GLU A 100 20.76 -5.57 3.60
C GLU A 100 22.08 -5.46 2.81
N GLU A 101 22.64 -6.58 2.35
CA GLU A 101 23.82 -6.62 1.49
C GLU A 101 23.61 -5.82 0.20
N HIS A 102 22.47 -6.04 -0.47
CA HIS A 102 22.13 -5.30 -1.69
C HIS A 102 22.00 -3.80 -1.41
N LEU A 103 21.23 -3.43 -0.39
CA LEU A 103 20.93 -2.02 -0.10
C LEU A 103 22.17 -1.27 0.40
N ALA A 104 23.03 -1.91 1.19
CA ALA A 104 24.32 -1.34 1.56
C ALA A 104 25.22 -1.12 0.34
N ALA A 105 25.28 -2.07 -0.59
CA ALA A 105 26.09 -1.97 -1.81
C ALA A 105 25.62 -0.83 -2.75
N VAL A 106 24.35 -0.41 -2.66
CA VAL A 106 23.82 0.72 -3.42
C VAL A 106 23.76 2.03 -2.63
N GLY A 107 24.41 2.08 -1.45
CA GLY A 107 24.61 3.30 -0.65
C GLY A 107 23.46 3.66 0.29
N ALA A 108 22.58 2.71 0.62
CA ALA A 108 21.59 2.95 1.66
C ALA A 108 22.27 3.04 3.03
N THR A 109 21.84 4.00 3.85
CA THR A 109 22.36 4.22 5.21
C THR A 109 21.33 3.96 6.28
N ARG A 110 20.05 3.83 5.90
CA ARG A 110 18.96 3.57 6.83
C ARG A 110 17.93 2.64 6.20
N LEU A 111 17.56 1.61 6.91
CA LEU A 111 16.60 0.61 6.44
C LEU A 111 15.32 0.65 7.27
N HIS A 112 14.20 0.76 6.56
CA HIS A 112 12.85 0.70 7.10
C HIS A 112 12.22 -0.66 6.80
N GLY A 113 11.41 -1.16 7.74
CA GLY A 113 10.68 -2.41 7.59
C GLY A 113 9.36 -2.39 8.35
N TRP A 114 8.54 -3.37 8.10
CA TRP A 114 7.24 -3.56 8.74
C TRP A 114 7.15 -4.92 9.39
N ALA A 115 6.48 -5.01 10.51
CA ALA A 115 6.20 -6.27 11.18
C ALA A 115 4.74 -6.31 11.62
N VAL A 116 4.01 -7.34 11.15
CA VAL A 116 2.64 -7.60 11.56
C VAL A 116 2.62 -7.94 13.05
N ASP A 117 1.77 -7.26 13.80
CA ASP A 117 1.62 -7.47 15.24
C ASP A 117 1.09 -8.87 15.54
N GLY A 118 1.57 -9.47 16.60
CA GLY A 118 1.15 -10.83 17.01
C GLY A 118 1.74 -12.00 16.20
N THR A 119 2.60 -11.75 15.18
CA THR A 119 3.17 -12.82 14.32
C THR A 119 4.60 -13.23 14.66
N GLY A 120 5.20 -12.68 15.70
CA GLY A 120 6.63 -12.84 15.99
C GLY A 120 7.55 -11.97 15.13
N GLY A 121 7.00 -11.20 14.19
CA GLY A 121 7.73 -10.26 13.34
C GLY A 121 8.39 -9.15 14.13
N SER A 122 7.73 -8.62 15.15
CA SER A 122 8.28 -7.60 16.06
C SER A 122 9.53 -8.12 16.79
N ALA A 123 9.45 -9.29 17.40
CA ALA A 123 10.59 -9.90 18.07
C ALA A 123 11.73 -10.27 17.09
N PHE A 124 11.40 -10.59 15.85
CA PHE A 124 12.38 -10.81 14.78
C PHE A 124 13.11 -9.50 14.45
N ALA A 125 12.38 -8.40 14.21
CA ALA A 125 12.96 -7.10 13.90
C ALA A 125 13.88 -6.61 15.04
N GLU A 126 13.42 -6.67 16.29
CA GLU A 126 14.16 -6.23 17.46
C GLU A 126 15.47 -7.05 17.67
N ARG A 127 15.44 -8.37 17.46
CA ARG A 127 16.64 -9.22 17.51
C ARG A 127 17.67 -8.91 16.41
N HIS A 128 17.24 -8.29 15.30
CA HIS A 128 18.11 -7.84 14.22
C HIS A 128 18.49 -6.35 14.33
N GLY A 129 18.31 -5.74 15.52
CA GLY A 129 18.75 -4.38 15.80
C GLY A 129 17.81 -3.28 15.26
N TYR A 130 16.61 -3.64 14.82
CA TYR A 130 15.63 -2.67 14.39
C TYR A 130 14.90 -2.05 15.58
N ARG A 131 14.71 -0.74 15.56
CA ARG A 131 13.97 0.02 16.55
C ARG A 131 12.55 0.32 16.03
N ARG A 132 11.56 0.07 16.86
CA ARG A 132 10.16 0.37 16.60
C ARG A 132 9.93 1.88 16.50
N THR A 133 9.10 2.30 15.55
CA THR A 133 8.70 3.70 15.34
C THR A 133 7.20 3.88 15.43
N ARG A 134 6.47 3.73 14.34
CA ARG A 134 5.04 4.04 14.21
C ARG A 134 4.21 2.78 14.02
N GLN A 135 2.92 2.88 14.25
CA GLN A 135 1.97 1.80 13.99
C GLN A 135 1.03 2.18 12.83
N ALA A 136 0.76 1.24 11.94
CA ALA A 136 -0.34 1.30 11.01
C ALA A 136 -1.46 0.34 11.44
N ARG A 137 -2.71 0.74 11.21
CA ARG A 137 -3.91 -0.06 11.46
C ARG A 137 -4.57 -0.42 10.14
N PHE A 138 -4.85 -1.69 9.97
CA PHE A 138 -5.59 -2.20 8.82
C PHE A 138 -7.01 -2.54 9.25
N LEU A 139 -7.95 -2.14 8.43
CA LEU A 139 -9.36 -2.27 8.69
C LEU A 139 -10.02 -3.04 7.54
N ARG A 140 -11.01 -3.88 7.86
CA ARG A 140 -11.82 -4.65 6.91
C ARG A 140 -13.29 -4.32 7.09
N LEU A 141 -14.00 -4.26 5.98
CA LEU A 141 -15.45 -4.17 5.90
C LEU A 141 -15.98 -5.39 5.15
N ASP A 142 -16.97 -6.08 5.71
CA ASP A 142 -17.82 -6.98 4.95
C ASP A 142 -18.72 -6.15 4.03
N LEU A 143 -18.25 -5.91 2.80
CA LEU A 143 -18.87 -5.00 1.87
C LEU A 143 -20.21 -5.52 1.37
N ALA A 144 -20.36 -6.83 1.25
CA ALA A 144 -21.60 -7.45 0.79
C ALA A 144 -22.73 -7.26 1.82
N GLY A 145 -22.42 -7.42 3.11
CA GLY A 145 -23.38 -7.29 4.21
C GLY A 145 -23.48 -5.89 4.80
N ALA A 146 -22.64 -4.94 4.37
CA ALA A 146 -22.56 -3.60 4.98
C ALA A 146 -23.80 -2.75 4.68
N VAL A 147 -24.27 -2.02 5.69
CA VAL A 147 -25.19 -0.92 5.53
C VAL A 147 -24.38 0.35 5.21
N LEU A 148 -24.15 0.59 3.93
CA LEU A 148 -23.42 1.77 3.50
C LEU A 148 -24.29 3.02 3.65
N PRO A 149 -23.69 4.19 3.97
CA PRO A 149 -24.41 5.47 3.91
C PRO A 149 -25.00 5.68 2.51
N GLN A 150 -26.20 6.23 2.45
CA GLN A 150 -26.79 6.60 1.17
C GLN A 150 -26.09 7.84 0.59
N LEU A 151 -25.95 7.86 -0.72
CA LEU A 151 -25.59 9.09 -1.42
C LEU A 151 -26.78 10.06 -1.34
N PRO A 152 -26.55 11.34 -1.04
CA PRO A 152 -27.65 12.33 -1.05
C PRO A 152 -28.24 12.44 -2.47
N SER A 153 -29.57 12.58 -2.55
CA SER A 153 -30.28 12.81 -3.82
C SER A 153 -29.81 14.09 -4.49
N ASP A 154 -29.54 15.11 -3.68
CA ASP A 154 -29.06 16.40 -4.13
C ASP A 154 -27.70 16.68 -3.51
N LEU A 155 -26.70 16.87 -4.34
CA LEU A 155 -25.37 17.28 -3.90
C LEU A 155 -25.34 18.77 -3.54
N PRO A 156 -24.45 19.20 -2.63
CA PRO A 156 -24.29 20.63 -2.36
C PRO A 156 -24.01 21.41 -3.65
N PRO A 157 -24.39 22.70 -3.70
CA PRO A 157 -24.15 23.54 -4.88
C PRO A 157 -22.68 23.49 -5.33
N GLY A 158 -22.47 23.35 -6.64
CA GLY A 158 -21.16 23.26 -7.26
C GLY A 158 -20.47 21.89 -7.12
N VAL A 159 -20.97 20.99 -6.26
CA VAL A 159 -20.38 19.65 -6.07
C VAL A 159 -20.89 18.69 -7.13
N ARG A 160 -19.96 17.93 -7.73
CA ARG A 160 -20.26 16.80 -8.62
C ARG A 160 -19.44 15.60 -8.24
N LEU A 161 -19.97 14.40 -8.49
CA LEU A 161 -19.28 13.12 -8.34
C LEU A 161 -19.01 12.53 -9.72
N HIS A 162 -17.78 12.06 -9.90
CA HIS A 162 -17.27 11.45 -11.11
C HIS A 162 -16.72 10.06 -10.81
N SER A 163 -16.58 9.22 -11.84
CA SER A 163 -15.68 8.07 -11.79
C SER A 163 -14.28 8.50 -12.20
N GLY A 164 -13.28 7.68 -11.87
CA GLY A 164 -11.90 7.91 -12.32
C GLY A 164 -11.76 7.90 -13.84
N THR A 165 -12.62 7.15 -14.56
CA THR A 165 -12.63 7.08 -16.04
C THR A 165 -12.77 8.42 -16.72
N GLU A 166 -13.46 9.38 -16.09
CA GLU A 166 -13.58 10.74 -16.62
C GLU A 166 -12.26 11.53 -16.62
N PHE A 167 -11.23 11.00 -15.94
CA PHE A 167 -9.91 11.61 -15.85
C PHE A 167 -8.82 10.82 -16.61
N GLU A 168 -9.17 9.76 -17.34
CA GLU A 168 -8.20 8.95 -18.10
C GLU A 168 -7.45 9.76 -19.15
N ALA A 169 -8.11 10.72 -19.79
CA ALA A 169 -7.45 11.59 -20.77
C ALA A 169 -6.46 12.59 -20.16
N ASP A 170 -6.64 12.95 -18.89
CA ASP A 170 -5.78 13.87 -18.15
C ASP A 170 -5.73 13.51 -16.66
N PRO A 171 -5.03 12.44 -16.26
CA PRO A 171 -4.91 12.04 -14.88
C PRO A 171 -4.00 12.97 -14.06
N ARG A 172 -3.28 13.90 -14.68
CA ARG A 172 -2.41 14.87 -14.00
C ARG A 172 -3.14 15.70 -12.95
N ARG A 173 -4.39 16.07 -13.24
CA ARG A 173 -5.22 16.80 -12.26
C ARG A 173 -5.48 16.01 -10.98
N LEU A 174 -5.62 14.69 -11.09
CA LEU A 174 -5.80 13.80 -9.92
C LEU A 174 -4.47 13.58 -9.19
N PHE A 175 -3.36 13.46 -9.93
CA PHE A 175 -2.02 13.43 -9.36
C PHE A 175 -1.74 14.67 -8.48
N GLU A 176 -2.07 15.88 -8.96
CA GLU A 176 -1.88 17.12 -8.20
C GLU A 176 -2.69 17.12 -6.89
N ALA A 177 -3.93 16.62 -6.95
CA ALA A 177 -4.79 16.51 -5.78
C ALA A 177 -4.28 15.45 -4.79
N ASP A 178 -3.77 14.32 -5.30
CA ASP A 178 -3.18 13.25 -4.49
C ASP A 178 -1.89 13.69 -3.83
N THR A 179 -0.99 14.35 -4.57
CA THR A 179 0.26 14.90 -4.03
C THR A 179 -0.02 15.88 -2.88
N GLU A 180 -0.99 16.80 -3.06
CA GLU A 180 -1.37 17.75 -2.00
C GLU A 180 -1.93 17.03 -0.76
N ALA A 181 -2.77 16.02 -0.96
CA ALA A 181 -3.38 15.29 0.15
C ALA A 181 -2.38 14.38 0.87
N SER A 182 -1.48 13.73 0.13
CA SER A 182 -0.47 12.82 0.64
C SER A 182 0.61 13.52 1.47
N ALA A 183 0.90 14.80 1.18
CA ALA A 183 1.87 15.59 1.94
C ALA A 183 1.50 15.76 3.43
N ASP A 184 0.22 15.57 3.78
CA ASP A 184 -0.26 15.67 5.15
C ASP A 184 -0.44 14.29 5.83
N VAL A 185 -0.11 13.20 5.13
CA VAL A 185 -0.21 11.84 5.69
C VAL A 185 1.01 11.58 6.59
N PRO A 186 0.80 11.16 7.85
CA PRO A 186 1.91 10.84 8.74
C PRO A 186 2.78 9.69 8.19
N GLY A 187 4.10 9.84 8.22
CA GLY A 187 5.07 8.85 7.74
C GLY A 187 6.40 8.87 8.50
N ASP A 188 7.21 7.81 8.38
CA ASP A 188 8.56 7.74 8.97
C ASP A 188 9.63 8.38 8.07
N VAL A 189 9.34 8.46 6.77
CA VAL A 189 10.20 9.08 5.77
C VAL A 189 9.44 10.26 5.19
N THR A 190 10.06 11.43 5.25
CA THR A 190 9.55 12.59 4.51
C THR A 190 9.87 12.36 3.04
N ILE A 191 8.85 12.34 2.22
CA ILE A 191 8.94 12.21 0.77
C ILE A 191 8.92 13.60 0.16
N ASP A 192 9.85 13.88 -0.74
CA ASP A 192 9.73 15.01 -1.66
C ASP A 192 8.58 14.74 -2.63
N ALA A 193 8.17 15.73 -3.40
CA ALA A 193 7.07 15.54 -4.35
C ALA A 193 7.38 14.36 -5.29
N MET A 194 6.54 13.33 -5.24
CA MET A 194 6.62 12.19 -6.16
C MET A 194 6.56 12.69 -7.61
N ALA A 195 7.40 12.17 -8.48
CA ALA A 195 7.34 12.48 -9.90
C ALA A 195 6.03 11.95 -10.52
N TYR A 196 5.46 12.70 -11.46
CA TYR A 196 4.21 12.31 -12.11
C TYR A 196 4.30 10.94 -12.79
N GLU A 197 5.43 10.66 -13.43
CA GLU A 197 5.69 9.39 -14.11
C GLU A 197 5.76 8.21 -13.13
N ASP A 198 6.24 8.45 -11.90
CA ASP A 198 6.26 7.42 -10.86
C ASP A 198 4.85 7.20 -10.29
N TRP A 199 4.08 8.28 -10.09
CA TRP A 199 2.68 8.18 -9.70
C TRP A 199 1.84 7.44 -10.74
N LEU A 200 2.04 7.71 -12.04
CA LEU A 200 1.37 6.97 -13.11
C LEU A 200 1.62 5.48 -12.96
N ARG A 201 2.88 5.06 -12.85
CA ARG A 201 3.24 3.64 -12.75
C ARG A 201 2.75 2.97 -11.46
N HIS A 202 2.86 3.66 -10.32
CA HIS A 202 2.57 3.07 -9.01
C HIS A 202 1.09 3.15 -8.62
N THR A 203 0.37 4.09 -9.20
CA THR A 203 -1.02 4.38 -8.84
C THR A 203 -1.96 4.21 -10.03
N TRP A 204 -1.84 5.04 -11.05
CA TRP A 204 -2.85 5.14 -12.12
C TRP A 204 -2.86 3.94 -13.06
N GLU A 205 -1.70 3.52 -13.54
CA GLU A 205 -1.51 2.39 -14.45
C GLU A 205 -1.33 1.04 -13.72
N HIS A 206 -1.30 1.07 -12.38
CA HIS A 206 -1.09 -0.14 -11.62
C HIS A 206 -2.22 -1.15 -11.88
N PRO A 207 -1.92 -2.46 -12.09
CA PRO A 207 -2.93 -3.49 -12.42
C PRO A 207 -4.03 -3.69 -11.37
N HIS A 208 -3.87 -3.18 -10.18
CA HIS A 208 -4.91 -3.19 -9.14
C HIS A 208 -5.81 -1.96 -9.19
N HIS A 209 -5.37 -0.85 -9.80
CA HIS A 209 -6.18 0.36 -9.88
C HIS A 209 -7.41 0.11 -10.76
N ASP A 210 -8.55 0.55 -10.27
CA ASP A 210 -9.83 0.42 -10.94
C ASP A 210 -10.45 1.83 -11.09
N PRO A 211 -10.35 2.44 -12.28
CA PRO A 211 -10.86 3.78 -12.52
C PRO A 211 -12.39 3.86 -12.46
N ASP A 212 -13.11 2.79 -12.78
CA ASP A 212 -14.58 2.77 -12.68
C ASP A 212 -15.03 2.86 -11.21
N LEU A 213 -14.28 2.24 -10.30
CA LEU A 213 -14.56 2.24 -8.87
C LEU A 213 -13.95 3.44 -8.15
N THR A 214 -12.91 4.04 -8.72
CA THR A 214 -12.31 5.29 -8.21
C THR A 214 -13.37 6.40 -8.27
N SER A 215 -13.49 7.17 -7.21
CA SER A 215 -14.46 8.25 -7.12
C SER A 215 -13.81 9.59 -6.88
N VAL A 216 -14.21 10.59 -7.64
CA VAL A 216 -13.68 11.97 -7.57
C VAL A 216 -14.83 12.92 -7.32
N ALA A 217 -14.73 13.74 -6.28
CA ALA A 217 -15.64 14.84 -6.01
C ALA A 217 -15.02 16.16 -6.49
N THR A 218 -15.70 16.87 -7.35
CA THR A 218 -15.31 18.23 -7.77
C THR A 218 -16.20 19.27 -7.12
N VAL A 219 -15.66 20.48 -6.98
CA VAL A 219 -16.41 21.70 -6.57
C VAL A 219 -16.11 22.76 -7.60
N ASP A 220 -17.15 23.25 -8.27
CA ASP A 220 -17.04 24.25 -9.36
C ASP A 220 -16.02 23.84 -10.44
N GLY A 221 -15.91 22.53 -10.71
CA GLY A 221 -15.02 21.94 -11.71
C GLY A 221 -13.60 21.64 -11.21
N GLU A 222 -13.22 22.05 -10.00
CA GLU A 222 -11.93 21.69 -9.39
C GLU A 222 -12.04 20.36 -8.63
N ILE A 223 -11.04 19.49 -8.76
CA ILE A 223 -10.93 18.28 -7.92
C ILE A 223 -10.76 18.71 -6.47
N ALA A 224 -11.70 18.32 -5.64
CA ALA A 224 -11.73 18.68 -4.22
C ALA A 224 -11.42 17.51 -3.30
N SER A 225 -11.90 16.29 -3.66
CA SER A 225 -11.66 15.07 -2.90
C SER A 225 -11.74 13.86 -3.80
N PHE A 226 -11.10 12.76 -3.40
CA PHE A 226 -11.08 11.51 -4.17
C PHE A 226 -10.95 10.30 -3.26
N ALA A 227 -11.31 9.13 -3.80
CA ALA A 227 -11.06 7.83 -3.22
C ALA A 227 -10.54 6.92 -4.34
N LEU A 228 -9.24 6.61 -4.32
CA LEU A 228 -8.61 5.69 -5.26
C LEU A 228 -8.99 4.26 -4.90
N ALA A 229 -9.48 3.53 -5.87
CA ALA A 229 -9.93 2.16 -5.73
C ALA A 229 -8.92 1.18 -6.33
N PHE A 230 -8.49 0.24 -5.53
CA PHE A 230 -7.66 -0.89 -5.96
C PHE A 230 -8.42 -2.18 -5.74
N THR A 231 -8.21 -3.17 -6.62
CA THR A 231 -8.91 -4.44 -6.55
C THR A 231 -8.00 -5.63 -6.86
N ASP A 232 -8.41 -6.84 -6.45
CA ASP A 232 -7.77 -8.07 -6.89
C ASP A 232 -8.43 -8.67 -8.16
N GLY A 233 -9.40 -7.97 -8.74
CA GLY A 233 -10.20 -8.41 -9.88
C GLY A 233 -11.14 -9.58 -9.56
N ARG A 234 -11.44 -9.85 -8.26
CA ARG A 234 -12.27 -10.97 -7.82
C ARG A 234 -13.29 -10.57 -6.76
N THR A 235 -12.85 -10.47 -5.52
CA THR A 235 -13.75 -10.24 -4.36
C THR A 235 -13.28 -9.11 -3.46
N ARG A 236 -12.05 -8.63 -3.62
CA ARG A 236 -11.40 -7.74 -2.66
C ARG A 236 -11.17 -6.37 -3.28
N TYR A 237 -11.70 -5.38 -2.62
CA TYR A 237 -11.49 -3.96 -2.87
C TYR A 237 -10.57 -3.38 -1.78
N SER A 238 -9.75 -2.43 -2.12
CA SER A 238 -9.00 -1.59 -1.19
C SER A 238 -9.20 -0.11 -1.51
N SER A 239 -9.54 0.70 -0.51
CA SER A 239 -9.32 2.14 -0.61
C SER A 239 -7.85 2.40 -0.40
N ASP A 240 -7.10 2.60 -1.48
CA ASP A 240 -5.66 2.83 -1.43
C ASP A 240 -5.37 4.21 -0.83
N MET A 241 -5.86 5.26 -1.47
CA MET A 241 -5.81 6.61 -0.94
C MET A 241 -7.21 7.24 -0.94
N THR A 242 -7.54 7.92 0.15
CA THR A 242 -8.70 8.82 0.22
C THR A 242 -8.21 10.19 0.68
N GLY A 243 -8.31 11.18 -0.18
CA GLY A 243 -7.77 12.51 0.05
C GLY A 243 -8.79 13.62 -0.13
N THR A 244 -8.51 14.76 0.50
CA THR A 244 -9.23 16.02 0.29
C THR A 244 -8.22 17.15 0.27
N ARG A 245 -8.22 17.95 -0.78
CA ARG A 245 -7.36 19.12 -0.91
C ARG A 245 -7.67 20.11 0.21
N ARG A 246 -6.65 20.78 0.70
CA ARG A 246 -6.71 21.62 1.92
C ARG A 246 -7.85 22.64 1.89
N ALA A 247 -8.05 23.32 0.75
CA ALA A 247 -9.11 24.32 0.57
C ALA A 247 -10.54 23.78 0.71
N PHE A 248 -10.73 22.46 0.58
CA PHE A 248 -12.06 21.83 0.56
C PHE A 248 -12.33 20.95 1.79
N ARG A 249 -11.42 20.93 2.79
CA ARG A 249 -11.57 20.13 4.01
C ARG A 249 -12.74 20.60 4.87
N GLY A 250 -13.20 19.71 5.76
CA GLY A 250 -14.32 20.01 6.68
C GLY A 250 -15.71 20.02 6.02
N ARG A 251 -15.82 19.76 4.71
CA ARG A 251 -17.08 19.82 3.95
C ARG A 251 -17.71 18.44 3.69
N GLY A 252 -17.17 17.36 4.29
CA GLY A 252 -17.69 16.00 4.13
C GLY A 252 -17.39 15.33 2.77
N LEU A 253 -16.55 15.92 1.92
CA LEU A 253 -16.30 15.46 0.54
C LEU A 253 -15.57 14.11 0.50
N ALA A 254 -14.63 13.83 1.44
CA ALA A 254 -14.01 12.52 1.56
C ALA A 254 -15.03 11.41 1.85
N ARG A 255 -15.99 11.69 2.73
CA ARG A 255 -17.10 10.76 2.99
C ARG A 255 -17.93 10.51 1.74
N LEU A 256 -18.23 11.58 0.99
CA LEU A 256 -19.03 11.52 -0.24
C LEU A 256 -18.31 10.66 -1.32
N ALA A 257 -17.02 10.95 -1.60
CA ALA A 257 -16.22 10.21 -2.57
C ALA A 257 -16.09 8.73 -2.16
N LYS A 258 -15.78 8.46 -0.90
CA LYS A 258 -15.65 7.08 -0.40
C LYS A 258 -16.99 6.33 -0.42
N THR A 259 -18.09 6.99 -0.11
CA THR A 259 -19.45 6.39 -0.23
C THR A 259 -19.70 5.93 -1.67
N ALA A 260 -19.46 6.81 -2.65
CA ALA A 260 -19.66 6.48 -4.05
C ALA A 260 -18.79 5.33 -4.52
N SER A 261 -17.49 5.32 -4.14
CA SER A 261 -16.55 4.24 -4.47
C SER A 261 -17.00 2.90 -3.88
N LEU A 262 -17.43 2.86 -2.62
CA LEU A 262 -17.88 1.63 -1.96
C LEU A 262 -19.18 1.10 -2.57
N HIS A 263 -20.14 1.96 -2.95
CA HIS A 263 -21.34 1.53 -3.65
C HIS A 263 -20.99 0.89 -5.00
N ARG A 264 -20.16 1.55 -5.82
CA ARG A 264 -19.70 1.00 -7.10
C ARG A 264 -19.01 -0.35 -6.91
N ALA A 265 -18.11 -0.46 -5.93
CA ALA A 265 -17.40 -1.71 -5.64
C ALA A 265 -18.37 -2.84 -5.27
N ARG A 266 -19.37 -2.57 -4.43
CA ARG A 266 -20.40 -3.56 -4.07
C ARG A 266 -21.26 -3.96 -5.28
N ASP A 267 -21.67 -3.00 -6.09
CA ASP A 267 -22.49 -3.22 -7.27
C ASP A 267 -21.72 -3.99 -8.35
N ALA A 268 -20.39 -3.84 -8.41
CA ALA A 268 -19.47 -4.64 -9.23
C ALA A 268 -19.20 -6.05 -8.65
N GLY A 269 -19.76 -6.40 -7.49
CA GLY A 269 -19.67 -7.75 -6.91
C GLY A 269 -18.51 -7.97 -5.93
N TYR A 270 -17.77 -6.92 -5.54
CA TYR A 270 -16.76 -7.04 -4.50
C TYR A 270 -17.43 -7.24 -3.14
N THR A 271 -16.92 -8.21 -2.36
CA THR A 271 -17.53 -8.62 -1.09
C THR A 271 -16.77 -8.18 0.14
N GLU A 272 -15.50 -7.83 -0.01
CA GLU A 272 -14.63 -7.38 1.08
C GLU A 272 -13.97 -6.05 0.70
N ALA A 273 -13.94 -5.12 1.63
CA ALA A 273 -13.18 -3.88 1.47
C ALA A 273 -12.12 -3.73 2.58
N PHE A 274 -10.93 -3.32 2.17
CA PHE A 274 -9.79 -3.10 3.06
C PHE A 274 -9.31 -1.64 2.97
N THR A 275 -8.67 -1.18 4.03
CA THR A 275 -7.94 0.09 4.05
C THR A 275 -6.90 0.07 5.16
N GLY A 276 -5.78 0.78 4.97
CA GLY A 276 -4.73 0.95 5.96
C GLY A 276 -4.55 2.43 6.31
N ASN A 277 -4.30 2.73 7.58
CA ASN A 277 -4.04 4.09 8.04
C ASN A 277 -2.97 4.07 9.13
N ASP A 278 -2.16 5.12 9.18
CA ASP A 278 -1.34 5.38 10.35
C ASP A 278 -2.23 5.48 11.60
N ALA A 279 -1.76 4.97 12.73
CA ALA A 279 -2.54 4.94 13.97
C ALA A 279 -2.87 6.34 14.52
N ASP A 280 -2.07 7.35 14.13
CA ASP A 280 -2.27 8.74 14.50
C ASP A 280 -3.22 9.49 13.55
N ASN A 281 -3.59 8.89 12.41
CA ASN A 281 -4.54 9.48 11.48
C ASN A 281 -5.99 9.30 11.98
N THR A 282 -6.29 9.92 13.11
CA THR A 282 -7.60 9.81 13.78
C THR A 282 -8.78 10.23 12.92
N PRO A 283 -8.71 11.27 12.05
CA PRO A 283 -9.82 11.62 11.17
C PRO A 283 -10.18 10.50 10.18
N MET A 284 -9.17 9.86 9.58
CA MET A 284 -9.41 8.76 8.64
C MET A 284 -9.89 7.49 9.33
N LEU A 285 -9.36 7.19 10.52
CA LEU A 285 -9.85 6.07 11.34
C LEU A 285 -11.31 6.27 11.73
N ALA A 286 -11.72 7.47 12.16
CA ALA A 286 -13.11 7.79 12.49
C ALA A 286 -14.01 7.69 11.24
N LEU A 287 -13.56 8.20 10.09
CA LEU A 287 -14.28 8.07 8.84
C LEU A 287 -14.53 6.60 8.48
N ASN A 288 -13.50 5.77 8.52
CA ASN A 288 -13.61 4.34 8.21
C ASN A 288 -14.53 3.60 9.17
N GLN A 289 -14.44 3.89 10.48
CA GLN A 289 -15.33 3.31 11.49
C GLN A 289 -16.81 3.67 11.23
N ALA A 290 -17.08 4.90 10.78
CA ALA A 290 -18.44 5.35 10.43
C ALA A 290 -19.02 4.60 9.21
N PHE A 291 -18.19 3.98 8.36
CA PHE A 291 -18.61 3.05 7.29
C PHE A 291 -18.80 1.61 7.78
N GLY A 292 -18.47 1.31 9.03
CA GLY A 292 -18.54 -0.05 9.59
C GLY A 292 -17.27 -0.87 9.42
N TYR A 293 -16.17 -0.28 8.95
CA TYR A 293 -14.88 -0.95 8.96
C TYR A 293 -14.47 -1.31 10.39
N ARG A 294 -13.90 -2.50 10.55
CA ARG A 294 -13.40 -3.04 11.82
C ARG A 294 -11.91 -3.35 11.72
N PRO A 295 -11.13 -3.18 12.80
CA PRO A 295 -9.73 -3.58 12.82
C PRO A 295 -9.57 -5.06 12.47
N CYS A 296 -8.63 -5.37 11.56
CA CYS A 296 -8.29 -6.74 11.17
C CYS A 296 -6.80 -7.07 11.34
N ALA A 297 -5.93 -6.06 11.33
CA ALA A 297 -4.50 -6.21 11.59
C ALA A 297 -3.89 -4.88 12.07
N ALA A 298 -2.69 -4.98 12.61
CA ALA A 298 -1.81 -3.84 12.87
C ALA A 298 -0.39 -4.22 12.44
N GLU A 299 0.36 -3.25 11.97
CA GLU A 299 1.78 -3.38 11.67
C GLU A 299 2.57 -2.32 12.43
N TRP A 300 3.71 -2.73 12.98
CA TRP A 300 4.70 -1.81 13.50
C TRP A 300 5.74 -1.50 12.44
N ARG A 301 6.06 -0.24 12.30
CA ARG A 301 7.19 0.22 11.49
C ARG A 301 8.46 0.16 12.32
N TYR A 302 9.55 -0.21 11.67
CA TYR A 302 10.86 -0.41 12.26
C TYR A 302 11.93 0.29 11.42
N VAL A 303 12.98 0.74 12.10
CA VAL A 303 14.11 1.42 11.45
C VAL A 303 15.42 0.93 12.05
N ARG A 304 16.44 0.78 11.19
CA ARG A 304 17.82 0.49 11.59
C ARG A 304 18.80 1.27 10.70
N PRO A 305 19.89 1.87 11.24
CA PRO A 305 21.04 2.30 10.47
C PRO A 305 21.66 1.12 9.72
N LEU A 306 22.17 1.34 8.50
CA LEU A 306 22.99 0.39 7.76
C LEU A 306 24.44 0.90 7.76
N GLY A 307 25.41 0.01 8.03
CA GLY A 307 26.84 0.35 7.95
C GLY A 307 27.46 0.95 9.22
N GLU A 308 26.75 1.00 10.34
CA GLU A 308 27.32 1.22 11.67
C GLU A 308 27.40 -0.15 12.39
N ASP A 309 28.58 -0.73 12.42
CA ASP A 309 28.95 -1.84 13.32
C ASP A 309 29.41 -1.30 14.68
#